data_ce61510cab2152a10fc7665870d8e63f
#
_entry.id   ce61510cab2152a10fc7665870d8e63f
#
_cell.length_a   1.000
_cell.length_b   1.000
_cell.length_c   1.000
_cell.angle_alpha   90.00
_cell.angle_beta   90.00
_cell.angle_gamma   90.00
#
_symmetry.space_group_name_H-M   'P 1'
#
loop_
_entity.id
_entity.type
_entity.pdbx_description
1 polymer ?
#
loop_
_entity_poly.entity_id
_entity_poly.type
_entity_poly.pdbx_seq_one_letter_code
_entity_poly.pdbx_strand_id
1 'polypeptide(L)'
;MKTKMIAIALCVASLAAGAAMPKVLVMVDEKALGSVSTSEIETMAVRKLAEKGVETVDQSMVQANLERIQKALRGTGDSRASAVLGREFGADVMLIGEAVSKPNATKIGDSNLHSYMASVMFRAVRVDNSVNVASASEYATVIAMDDITGSSKALRAAGEKALDAVIPALIAKWDSSGEASAAANAKVAIEITVGGMDQVWKLKEMRVRLKGMKAVSGVQQKSYSQGAAIFRVESSIPSEELAEELVLNPPEGLKVQVVEIKPAVLSLRVVNAEE
;
A
#
# COMPACT_ATOMS: atom_id res chain seq x y z
N MET A 1 9.81 35.27 55.78
CA MET A 1 9.45 33.93 55.30
C MET A 1 9.46 33.94 53.77
N LYS A 2 10.45 33.28 53.16
CA LYS A 2 10.62 33.25 51.70
C LYS A 2 10.11 31.90 51.18
N THR A 3 8.95 31.90 50.52
CA THR A 3 8.35 30.70 49.91
C THR A 3 9.04 30.42 48.58
N LYS A 4 9.77 29.31 48.49
CA LYS A 4 10.38 28.82 47.23
C LYS A 4 9.32 28.03 46.45
N MET A 5 8.89 28.56 45.32
CA MET A 5 8.13 27.80 44.31
C MET A 5 9.08 26.87 43.56
N ILE A 6 8.85 25.58 43.67
CA ILE A 6 9.53 24.54 42.87
C ILE A 6 8.66 24.34 41.62
N ALA A 7 9.19 24.77 40.48
CA ALA A 7 8.60 24.48 39.16
C ALA A 7 9.02 23.07 38.77
N ILE A 8 8.08 22.13 38.75
CA ILE A 8 8.26 20.79 38.19
C ILE A 8 8.06 20.89 36.69
N ALA A 9 9.13 20.87 35.93
CA ALA A 9 9.10 20.75 34.47
C ALA A 9 8.75 19.30 34.09
N LEU A 10 7.52 19.08 33.63
CA LEU A 10 7.06 17.80 33.13
C LEU A 10 7.62 17.65 31.69
N CYS A 11 8.76 16.92 31.53
CA CYS A 11 9.22 16.49 30.23
C CYS A 11 8.27 15.43 29.68
N VAL A 12 7.36 15.83 28.80
CA VAL A 12 6.60 14.90 27.97
C VAL A 12 7.54 14.42 26.87
N ALA A 13 8.16 13.26 27.10
CA ALA A 13 8.83 12.52 26.04
C ALA A 13 7.74 12.00 25.08
N SER A 14 7.52 12.70 23.98
CA SER A 14 6.75 12.18 22.85
C SER A 14 7.50 10.99 22.28
N LEU A 15 7.07 9.75 22.58
CA LEU A 15 7.45 8.59 21.80
C LEU A 15 6.90 8.83 20.38
N ALA A 16 7.75 9.25 19.46
CA ALA A 16 7.48 9.14 18.05
C ALA A 16 7.40 7.63 17.76
N ALA A 17 6.19 7.10 17.65
CA ALA A 17 5.96 5.79 17.06
C ALA A 17 6.41 5.92 15.60
N GLY A 18 7.66 5.53 15.32
CA GLY A 18 8.16 5.42 13.96
C GLY A 18 7.21 4.52 13.17
N ALA A 19 6.75 4.97 12.02
CA ALA A 19 5.95 4.14 11.15
C ALA A 19 6.74 2.84 10.86
N ALA A 20 6.09 1.69 11.02
CA ALA A 20 6.74 0.41 10.75
C ALA A 20 7.20 0.38 9.28
N MET A 21 8.46 0.00 9.03
CA MET A 21 8.98 -0.15 7.68
C MET A 21 8.16 -1.18 6.90
N PRO A 22 7.93 -0.97 5.59
CA PRO A 22 7.17 -1.92 4.78
C PRO A 22 7.91 -3.23 4.59
N LYS A 23 7.19 -4.32 4.49
CA LYS A 23 7.71 -5.59 4.01
C LYS A 23 7.65 -5.62 2.49
N VAL A 24 8.79 -5.79 1.83
CA VAL A 24 8.92 -5.67 0.37
C VAL A 24 9.10 -7.03 -0.28
N LEU A 25 8.29 -7.33 -1.30
CA LEU A 25 8.50 -8.43 -2.22
C LEU A 25 9.27 -7.90 -3.44
N VAL A 26 10.47 -8.44 -3.69
CA VAL A 26 11.30 -8.06 -4.83
C VAL A 26 11.12 -9.07 -5.95
N MET A 27 10.95 -8.58 -7.19
CA MET A 27 10.86 -9.40 -8.39
C MET A 27 11.50 -8.68 -9.56
N VAL A 28 12.43 -9.33 -10.25
CA VAL A 28 13.13 -8.76 -11.39
C VAL A 28 13.08 -9.71 -12.59
N ASP A 29 12.55 -9.24 -13.73
CA ASP A 29 12.68 -9.92 -15.02
C ASP A 29 14.00 -9.50 -15.67
N GLU A 30 15.04 -10.33 -15.46
CA GLU A 30 16.39 -10.07 -15.96
C GLU A 30 16.63 -10.80 -17.27
N LYS A 31 16.95 -10.02 -18.32
CA LYS A 31 17.29 -10.51 -19.66
C LYS A 31 18.74 -10.13 -19.96
N ALA A 32 19.63 -11.04 -19.67
CA ALA A 32 21.07 -10.91 -19.98
C ALA A 32 21.48 -11.87 -21.09
N LEU A 33 22.65 -11.60 -21.68
CA LEU A 33 23.32 -12.56 -22.55
C LEU A 33 23.86 -13.71 -21.69
N GLY A 34 23.25 -14.88 -21.86
CA GLY A 34 23.55 -16.08 -21.10
C GLY A 34 22.43 -16.48 -20.13
N SER A 35 22.38 -17.75 -19.79
CA SER A 35 21.41 -18.30 -18.84
C SER A 35 21.88 -18.02 -17.41
N VAL A 36 21.26 -17.07 -16.76
CA VAL A 36 21.52 -16.79 -15.32
C VAL A 36 20.42 -17.46 -14.52
N SER A 37 20.76 -18.36 -13.63
CA SER A 37 19.81 -19.08 -12.77
C SER A 37 19.24 -18.22 -11.65
N THR A 38 19.92 -17.12 -11.33
CA THR A 38 19.52 -16.21 -10.25
C THR A 38 19.75 -14.78 -10.71
N SER A 39 18.75 -13.92 -10.58
CA SER A 39 18.87 -12.50 -10.92
C SER A 39 19.89 -11.81 -10.01
N GLU A 40 20.94 -11.27 -10.60
CA GLU A 40 21.96 -10.48 -9.88
C GLU A 40 21.34 -9.17 -9.34
N ILE A 41 20.46 -8.58 -10.13
CA ILE A 41 19.77 -7.33 -9.77
C ILE A 41 18.78 -7.54 -8.63
N GLU A 42 18.07 -8.67 -8.59
CA GLU A 42 17.18 -9.04 -7.49
C GLU A 42 17.96 -9.21 -6.18
N THR A 43 19.06 -9.95 -6.22
CA THR A 43 19.96 -10.13 -5.06
C THR A 43 20.49 -8.79 -4.55
N MET A 44 20.88 -7.88 -5.44
CA MET A 44 21.33 -6.54 -5.10
C MET A 44 20.22 -5.71 -4.45
N ALA A 45 18.99 -5.80 -4.97
CA ALA A 45 17.84 -5.09 -4.41
C ALA A 45 17.53 -5.55 -2.99
N VAL A 46 17.49 -6.86 -2.75
CA VAL A 46 17.28 -7.44 -1.40
C VAL A 46 18.35 -6.95 -0.42
N ARG A 47 19.63 -6.99 -0.82
CA ARG A 47 20.72 -6.50 0.01
C ARG A 47 20.58 -5.02 0.36
N LYS A 48 20.33 -4.15 -0.64
CA LYS A 48 20.19 -2.70 -0.42
C LYS A 48 18.96 -2.35 0.44
N LEU A 49 17.87 -3.09 0.33
CA LEU A 49 16.70 -2.95 1.20
C LEU A 49 17.05 -3.32 2.64
N ALA A 50 17.75 -4.46 2.84
CA ALA A 50 18.19 -4.90 4.17
C ALA A 50 19.16 -3.89 4.82
N GLU A 51 20.08 -3.28 4.04
CA GLU A 51 20.98 -2.20 4.53
C GLU A 51 20.21 -0.97 5.03
N LYS A 52 18.98 -0.75 4.54
CA LYS A 52 18.08 0.33 4.99
C LYS A 52 17.10 -0.12 6.09
N GLY A 53 17.21 -1.35 6.60
CA GLY A 53 16.33 -1.90 7.63
C GLY A 53 14.94 -2.28 7.13
N VAL A 54 14.76 -2.40 5.81
CA VAL A 54 13.49 -2.82 5.18
C VAL A 54 13.45 -4.34 5.12
N GLU A 55 12.37 -4.95 5.65
CA GLU A 55 12.16 -6.39 5.56
C GLU A 55 11.80 -6.81 4.14
N THR A 56 12.35 -7.95 3.70
CA THR A 56 12.02 -8.54 2.40
C THR A 56 11.36 -9.91 2.57
N VAL A 57 10.51 -10.27 1.61
CA VAL A 57 9.95 -11.63 1.51
C VAL A 57 11.07 -12.59 1.13
N ASP A 58 11.04 -13.79 1.71
CA ASP A 58 12.03 -14.82 1.42
C ASP A 58 12.00 -15.22 -0.07
N GLN A 59 13.15 -15.11 -0.73
CA GLN A 59 13.31 -15.37 -2.15
C GLN A 59 13.09 -16.86 -2.51
N SER A 60 13.30 -17.78 -1.59
CA SER A 60 13.03 -19.20 -1.83
C SER A 60 11.53 -19.47 -2.03
N MET A 61 10.66 -18.75 -1.30
CA MET A 61 9.21 -18.81 -1.48
C MET A 61 8.77 -18.20 -2.81
N VAL A 62 9.44 -17.13 -3.23
CA VAL A 62 9.18 -16.47 -4.52
C VAL A 62 9.55 -17.40 -5.66
N GLN A 63 10.72 -18.02 -5.59
CA GLN A 63 11.21 -18.95 -6.62
C GLN A 63 10.35 -20.21 -6.75
N ALA A 64 9.88 -20.79 -5.64
CA ALA A 64 8.98 -21.94 -5.65
C ALA A 64 7.65 -21.66 -6.39
N ASN A 65 7.25 -20.39 -6.50
CA ASN A 65 6.02 -19.97 -7.17
C ASN A 65 6.28 -19.15 -8.46
N LEU A 66 7.51 -19.14 -8.93
CA LEU A 66 7.99 -18.25 -10.01
C LEU A 66 7.16 -18.35 -11.29
N GLU A 67 6.80 -19.55 -11.75
CA GLU A 67 5.99 -19.74 -12.96
C GLU A 67 4.60 -19.11 -12.84
N ARG A 68 3.95 -19.27 -11.67
CA ARG A 68 2.63 -18.69 -11.39
C ARG A 68 2.70 -17.17 -11.36
N ILE A 69 3.75 -16.64 -10.76
CA ILE A 69 4.04 -15.23 -10.63
C ILE A 69 4.34 -14.59 -11.99
N GLN A 70 5.22 -15.20 -12.80
CA GLN A 70 5.54 -14.72 -14.15
C GLN A 70 4.32 -14.73 -15.07
N LYS A 71 3.46 -15.74 -14.97
CA LYS A 71 2.22 -15.81 -15.75
C LYS A 71 1.28 -14.66 -15.40
N ALA A 72 1.16 -14.30 -14.14
CA ALA A 72 0.35 -13.19 -13.68
C ALA A 72 0.94 -11.82 -14.10
N LEU A 73 2.26 -11.66 -14.08
CA LEU A 73 2.94 -10.41 -14.45
C LEU A 73 2.98 -10.19 -15.98
N ARG A 74 3.21 -11.24 -16.78
CA ARG A 74 3.26 -11.14 -18.25
C ARG A 74 1.90 -10.81 -18.88
N GLY A 75 0.81 -11.14 -18.19
CA GLY A 75 -0.55 -10.95 -18.74
C GLY A 75 -1.06 -9.51 -18.68
N THR A 76 -0.53 -8.66 -17.83
CA THR A 76 -1.28 -7.46 -17.47
C THR A 76 -0.49 -6.15 -17.40
N GLY A 77 0.81 -6.15 -17.15
CA GLY A 77 1.45 -4.86 -16.78
C GLY A 77 0.66 -4.14 -15.65
N ASP A 78 -0.34 -4.80 -15.10
CA ASP A 78 -1.38 -4.26 -14.24
C ASP A 78 -0.92 -4.28 -12.78
N SER A 79 -0.91 -3.12 -12.17
CA SER A 79 -0.61 -2.95 -10.75
C SER A 79 -1.54 -3.77 -9.85
N ARG A 80 -2.75 -4.10 -10.30
CA ARG A 80 -3.72 -4.90 -9.55
C ARG A 80 -3.30 -6.37 -9.43
N ALA A 81 -2.80 -6.97 -10.51
CA ALA A 81 -2.30 -8.35 -10.48
C ALA A 81 -1.07 -8.45 -9.56
N SER A 82 -0.19 -7.46 -9.62
CA SER A 82 0.96 -7.34 -8.72
C SER A 82 0.51 -7.24 -7.24
N ALA A 83 -0.50 -6.43 -6.96
CA ALA A 83 -1.02 -6.28 -5.60
C ALA A 83 -1.67 -7.56 -5.04
N VAL A 84 -2.35 -8.35 -5.88
CA VAL A 84 -2.92 -9.66 -5.48
C VAL A 84 -1.81 -10.61 -5.06
N LEU A 85 -0.73 -10.68 -5.84
CA LEU A 85 0.44 -11.51 -5.50
C LEU A 85 1.11 -11.03 -4.23
N GLY A 86 1.35 -9.72 -4.08
CA GLY A 86 1.94 -9.16 -2.87
C GLY A 86 1.19 -9.55 -1.60
N ARG A 87 -0.16 -9.52 -1.63
CA ARG A 87 -1.01 -9.97 -0.53
C ARG A 87 -0.81 -11.44 -0.17
N GLU A 88 -0.69 -12.29 -1.18
CA GLU A 88 -0.50 -13.73 -0.98
C GLU A 88 0.82 -14.04 -0.26
N PHE A 89 1.86 -13.27 -0.55
CA PHE A 89 3.16 -13.39 0.12
C PHE A 89 3.29 -12.55 1.40
N GLY A 90 2.22 -11.85 1.80
CA GLY A 90 2.22 -11.01 3.00
C GLY A 90 3.17 -9.81 2.90
N ALA A 91 3.36 -9.27 1.68
CA ALA A 91 4.11 -8.05 1.44
C ALA A 91 3.21 -6.82 1.48
N ASP A 92 3.76 -5.69 1.90
CA ASP A 92 3.10 -4.38 1.87
C ASP A 92 3.36 -3.66 0.55
N VAL A 93 4.54 -3.90 -0.04
CA VAL A 93 4.98 -3.31 -1.30
C VAL A 93 5.60 -4.38 -2.20
N MET A 94 5.30 -4.31 -3.50
CA MET A 94 6.02 -5.05 -4.52
C MET A 94 7.00 -4.13 -5.24
N LEU A 95 8.29 -4.48 -5.22
CA LEU A 95 9.34 -3.86 -6.02
C LEU A 95 9.54 -4.70 -7.28
N ILE A 96 9.00 -4.22 -8.40
CA ILE A 96 9.02 -4.91 -9.69
C ILE A 96 10.10 -4.27 -10.56
N GLY A 97 11.04 -5.08 -11.05
CA GLY A 97 12.11 -4.64 -11.92
C GLY A 97 12.08 -5.31 -13.29
N GLU A 98 12.53 -4.59 -14.29
CA GLU A 98 12.92 -5.12 -15.59
C GLU A 98 14.36 -4.70 -15.87
N ALA A 99 15.21 -5.68 -16.18
CA ALA A 99 16.63 -5.48 -16.40
C ALA A 99 17.04 -6.13 -17.72
N VAL A 100 17.54 -5.33 -18.66
CA VAL A 100 17.93 -5.78 -19.99
C VAL A 100 19.33 -5.32 -20.29
N SER A 101 20.19 -6.27 -20.74
CA SER A 101 21.52 -5.94 -21.25
C SER A 101 21.69 -6.45 -22.68
N LYS A 102 22.39 -5.66 -23.48
CA LYS A 102 22.73 -6.01 -24.89
C LYS A 102 24.09 -5.44 -25.26
N PRO A 103 24.83 -6.13 -26.13
CA PRO A 103 26.03 -5.57 -26.72
C PRO A 103 25.66 -4.38 -27.60
N ASN A 104 26.51 -3.38 -27.64
CA ASN A 104 26.45 -2.31 -28.61
C ASN A 104 27.20 -2.79 -29.88
N ALA A 105 26.62 -2.59 -31.06
CA ALA A 105 27.18 -3.06 -32.31
C ALA A 105 28.55 -2.47 -32.67
N THR A 106 29.00 -1.44 -31.96
CA THR A 106 30.24 -0.73 -32.28
C THR A 106 31.46 -1.41 -31.62
N LYS A 107 32.33 -1.99 -32.40
CA LYS A 107 33.69 -2.38 -31.96
C LYS A 107 34.50 -1.15 -31.64
N ILE A 108 35.32 -1.23 -30.59
CA ILE A 108 36.20 -0.15 -30.18
C ILE A 108 37.55 -0.35 -30.86
N GLY A 109 37.76 0.28 -32.04
CA GLY A 109 38.96 0.18 -32.83
C GLY A 109 39.24 -1.26 -33.29
N ASP A 110 40.52 -1.62 -33.45
CA ASP A 110 40.97 -2.97 -33.80
C ASP A 110 41.15 -3.89 -32.59
N SER A 111 40.59 -3.48 -31.44
CA SER A 111 40.68 -4.26 -30.20
C SER A 111 39.54 -5.28 -30.05
N ASN A 112 39.76 -6.31 -29.22
CA ASN A 112 38.69 -7.25 -28.82
C ASN A 112 37.76 -6.68 -27.75
N LEU A 113 37.69 -5.35 -27.63
CA LEU A 113 36.82 -4.67 -26.67
C LEU A 113 35.47 -4.36 -27.28
N HIS A 114 34.43 -4.71 -26.57
CA HIS A 114 33.04 -4.45 -26.94
C HIS A 114 32.39 -3.56 -25.90
N SER A 115 31.47 -2.73 -26.37
CA SER A 115 30.63 -1.90 -25.49
C SER A 115 29.34 -2.65 -25.17
N TYR A 116 28.93 -2.66 -23.92
CA TYR A 116 27.68 -3.27 -23.43
C TYR A 116 26.84 -2.19 -22.76
N MET A 117 25.57 -2.16 -23.15
CA MET A 117 24.61 -1.23 -22.57
C MET A 117 23.54 -2.03 -21.80
N ALA A 118 23.25 -1.61 -20.58
CA ALA A 118 22.14 -2.12 -19.80
C ALA A 118 21.16 -1.01 -19.45
N SER A 119 19.89 -1.38 -19.38
CA SER A 119 18.80 -0.57 -18.86
C SER A 119 18.12 -1.32 -17.74
N VAL A 120 17.92 -0.68 -16.62
CA VAL A 120 17.21 -1.24 -15.46
C VAL A 120 16.12 -0.27 -15.05
N MET A 121 14.89 -0.77 -14.96
CA MET A 121 13.73 -0.03 -14.50
C MET A 121 13.14 -0.71 -13.28
N PHE A 122 12.78 0.08 -12.27
CA PHE A 122 12.04 -0.37 -11.10
C PHE A 122 10.76 0.44 -10.93
N ARG A 123 9.75 -0.22 -10.37
CA ARG A 123 8.55 0.40 -9.85
C ARG A 123 8.14 -0.27 -8.54
N ALA A 124 7.82 0.53 -7.55
CA ALA A 124 7.32 0.08 -6.26
C ALA A 124 5.81 0.30 -6.20
N VAL A 125 5.04 -0.78 -6.04
CA VAL A 125 3.58 -0.78 -6.04
C VAL A 125 3.08 -1.21 -4.67
N ARG A 126 2.21 -0.41 -4.07
CA ARG A 126 1.54 -0.79 -2.81
C ARG A 126 0.55 -1.91 -3.05
N VAL A 127 0.51 -2.85 -2.12
CA VAL A 127 -0.33 -4.05 -2.21
C VAL A 127 -1.79 -3.76 -1.83
N ASP A 128 -2.03 -2.81 -0.95
CA ASP A 128 -3.35 -2.45 -0.44
C ASP A 128 -4.24 -1.75 -1.48
N ASN A 129 -3.68 -0.81 -2.23
CA ASN A 129 -4.43 0.06 -3.14
C ASN A 129 -3.91 0.07 -4.59
N SER A 130 -2.87 -0.73 -4.90
CA SER A 130 -2.26 -0.85 -6.22
C SER A 130 -1.63 0.46 -6.76
N VAL A 131 -1.33 1.42 -5.89
CA VAL A 131 -0.71 2.70 -6.27
C VAL A 131 0.80 2.52 -6.44
N ASN A 132 1.34 3.08 -7.52
CA ASN A 132 2.79 3.20 -7.72
C ASN A 132 3.35 4.32 -6.84
N VAL A 133 4.14 3.97 -5.84
CA VAL A 133 4.72 4.91 -4.87
C VAL A 133 6.08 5.43 -5.28
N ALA A 134 6.86 4.65 -6.02
CA ALA A 134 8.16 5.07 -6.53
C ALA A 134 8.49 4.35 -7.83
N SER A 135 9.23 5.02 -8.70
CA SER A 135 9.79 4.43 -9.92
C SER A 135 11.14 5.07 -10.23
N ALA A 136 12.03 4.28 -10.82
CA ALA A 136 13.31 4.75 -11.33
C ALA A 136 13.66 3.95 -12.59
N SER A 137 14.31 4.62 -13.54
CA SER A 137 14.82 3.98 -14.76
C SER A 137 16.21 4.55 -15.04
N GLU A 138 17.19 3.66 -15.08
CA GLU A 138 18.59 4.02 -15.25
C GLU A 138 19.26 3.15 -16.30
N TYR A 139 20.32 3.66 -16.86
CA TYR A 139 21.14 2.96 -17.83
C TYR A 139 22.63 3.08 -17.50
N ALA A 140 23.40 2.11 -17.98
CA ALA A 140 24.85 2.14 -17.89
C ALA A 140 25.48 1.52 -19.13
N THR A 141 26.66 2.01 -19.50
CA THR A 141 27.49 1.46 -20.57
C THR A 141 28.83 1.08 -20.02
N VAL A 142 29.30 -0.13 -20.33
CA VAL A 142 30.57 -0.69 -19.86
C VAL A 142 31.32 -1.28 -21.04
N ILE A 143 32.64 -1.22 -21.00
CA ILE A 143 33.52 -1.86 -21.97
C ILE A 143 34.08 -3.14 -21.36
N ALA A 144 34.01 -4.26 -22.10
CA ALA A 144 34.55 -5.55 -21.68
C ALA A 144 35.03 -6.35 -22.87
N MET A 145 35.80 -7.43 -22.63
CA MET A 145 36.31 -8.33 -23.67
C MET A 145 35.35 -9.45 -23.98
N ASP A 146 34.44 -9.79 -23.07
CA ASP A 146 33.48 -10.87 -23.26
C ASP A 146 32.06 -10.45 -22.91
N ASP A 147 31.10 -11.14 -23.49
CA ASP A 147 29.67 -10.80 -23.43
C ASP A 147 29.08 -10.99 -22.04
N ILE A 148 29.50 -12.02 -21.29
CA ILE A 148 28.96 -12.34 -19.98
C ILE A 148 29.41 -11.30 -18.97
N THR A 149 30.71 -11.04 -18.90
CA THR A 149 31.29 -10.04 -17.98
C THR A 149 30.80 -8.63 -18.31
N GLY A 150 30.73 -8.29 -19.61
CA GLY A 150 30.26 -6.99 -20.06
C GLY A 150 28.80 -6.74 -19.70
N SER A 151 27.93 -7.71 -19.96
CA SER A 151 26.50 -7.64 -19.65
C SER A 151 26.26 -7.55 -18.15
N SER A 152 26.90 -8.42 -17.34
CA SER A 152 26.77 -8.41 -15.89
C SER A 152 27.24 -7.09 -15.27
N LYS A 153 28.41 -6.57 -15.69
CA LYS A 153 28.92 -5.28 -15.20
C LYS A 153 28.01 -4.11 -15.57
N ALA A 154 27.47 -4.11 -16.78
CA ALA A 154 26.55 -3.05 -17.24
C ALA A 154 25.23 -3.10 -16.46
N LEU A 155 24.65 -4.30 -16.26
CA LEU A 155 23.46 -4.50 -15.45
C LEU A 155 23.66 -4.06 -14.01
N ARG A 156 24.77 -4.47 -13.39
CA ARG A 156 25.12 -4.07 -12.03
C ARG A 156 25.20 -2.55 -11.89
N ALA A 157 25.89 -1.89 -12.80
CA ALA A 157 26.06 -0.44 -12.78
C ALA A 157 24.75 0.33 -12.99
N ALA A 158 23.86 -0.15 -13.89
CA ALA A 158 22.54 0.43 -14.07
C ALA A 158 21.60 0.14 -12.89
N GLY A 159 21.62 -1.12 -12.39
CA GLY A 159 20.80 -1.54 -11.27
C GLY A 159 21.15 -0.81 -9.96
N GLU A 160 22.43 -0.58 -9.71
CA GLU A 160 22.88 0.17 -8.54
C GLU A 160 22.31 1.59 -8.55
N LYS A 161 22.39 2.30 -9.67
CA LYS A 161 21.82 3.65 -9.81
C LYS A 161 20.31 3.65 -9.64
N ALA A 162 19.63 2.70 -10.27
CA ALA A 162 18.17 2.62 -10.21
C ALA A 162 17.67 2.31 -8.78
N LEU A 163 18.36 1.42 -8.05
CA LEU A 163 18.06 1.09 -6.66
C LEU A 163 18.37 2.27 -5.72
N ASP A 164 19.47 3.00 -5.94
CA ASP A 164 19.82 4.18 -5.17
C ASP A 164 18.80 5.33 -5.34
N ALA A 165 18.07 5.35 -6.45
CA ALA A 165 16.98 6.29 -6.68
C ALA A 165 15.64 5.78 -6.11
N VAL A 166 15.27 4.51 -6.35
CA VAL A 166 13.92 4.02 -6.02
C VAL A 166 13.76 3.70 -4.54
N ILE A 167 14.77 3.15 -3.85
CA ILE A 167 14.64 2.75 -2.44
C ILE A 167 14.42 3.95 -1.51
N PRO A 168 15.21 5.03 -1.55
CA PRO A 168 14.94 6.21 -0.73
C PRO A 168 13.58 6.85 -1.04
N ALA A 169 13.17 6.89 -2.32
CA ALA A 169 11.88 7.42 -2.72
C ALA A 169 10.71 6.57 -2.20
N LEU A 170 10.87 5.23 -2.18
CA LEU A 170 9.92 4.31 -1.58
C LEU A 170 9.77 4.58 -0.08
N ILE A 171 10.89 4.63 0.66
CA ILE A 171 10.88 4.82 2.11
C ILE A 171 10.24 6.18 2.46
N ALA A 172 10.67 7.26 1.81
CA ALA A 172 10.14 8.60 2.07
C ALA A 172 8.62 8.71 1.82
N LYS A 173 8.13 8.07 0.75
CA LYS A 173 6.69 8.06 0.46
C LYS A 173 5.92 7.08 1.33
N TRP A 174 6.57 6.02 1.81
CA TRP A 174 5.95 5.12 2.77
C TRP A 174 5.70 5.82 4.09
N ASP A 175 6.69 6.52 4.62
CA ASP A 175 6.57 7.31 5.86
C ASP A 175 5.48 8.39 5.74
N SER A 176 5.45 9.13 4.62
CA SER A 176 4.42 10.15 4.38
C SER A 176 3.03 9.57 4.12
N SER A 177 2.94 8.36 3.55
CA SER A 177 1.68 7.67 3.31
C SER A 177 1.22 6.86 4.52
N GLY A 178 2.11 6.57 5.46
CA GLY A 178 1.78 6.00 6.77
C GLY A 178 0.86 6.92 7.57
N GLU A 179 1.08 8.22 7.50
CA GLU A 179 0.15 9.21 8.08
C GLU A 179 -1.18 9.27 7.32
N ALA A 180 -1.15 9.23 5.99
CA ALA A 180 -2.36 9.22 5.16
C ALA A 180 -3.10 7.86 5.21
N SER A 181 -2.38 6.73 5.29
CA SER A 181 -2.97 5.39 5.41
C SER A 181 -3.37 5.06 6.85
N ALA A 182 -2.66 5.58 7.86
CA ALA A 182 -3.12 5.56 9.24
C ALA A 182 -4.37 6.43 9.41
N ALA A 183 -4.48 7.54 8.69
CA ALA A 183 -5.69 8.35 8.62
C ALA A 183 -6.82 7.65 7.83
N ALA A 184 -6.49 6.90 6.78
CA ALA A 184 -7.46 6.13 5.99
C ALA A 184 -7.85 4.78 6.63
N ASN A 185 -6.96 4.18 7.45
CA ASN A 185 -7.23 2.99 8.28
C ASN A 185 -7.51 3.34 9.74
N ALA A 186 -7.39 4.60 10.15
CA ALA A 186 -7.91 5.06 11.42
C ALA A 186 -9.42 4.84 11.37
N LYS A 187 -9.89 3.87 12.15
CA LYS A 187 -11.31 3.65 12.37
C LYS A 187 -11.91 4.98 12.83
N VAL A 188 -12.62 5.62 11.92
CA VAL A 188 -13.31 6.88 12.25
C VAL A 188 -14.50 6.52 13.10
N ALA A 189 -14.53 7.04 14.33
CA ALA A 189 -15.70 6.93 15.15
C ALA A 189 -16.75 7.92 14.65
N ILE A 190 -17.72 7.43 13.90
CA ILE A 190 -18.82 8.23 13.34
C ILE A 190 -20.01 8.15 14.32
N GLU A 191 -20.53 9.29 14.72
CA GLU A 191 -21.78 9.37 15.48
C GLU A 191 -22.95 9.49 14.50
N ILE A 192 -23.81 8.47 14.48
CA ILE A 192 -24.97 8.42 13.59
C ILE A 192 -26.23 8.70 14.40
N THR A 193 -26.88 9.81 14.14
CA THR A 193 -28.19 10.13 14.69
C THR A 193 -29.29 9.75 13.71
N VAL A 194 -30.18 8.87 14.09
CA VAL A 194 -31.26 8.38 13.22
C VAL A 194 -32.61 8.78 13.81
N GLY A 195 -33.31 9.66 13.12
CA GLY A 195 -34.69 10.04 13.43
C GLY A 195 -35.71 9.12 12.75
N GLY A 196 -36.98 9.14 13.22
CA GLY A 196 -38.05 8.27 12.71
C GLY A 196 -38.04 6.85 13.29
N MET A 197 -37.35 6.68 14.42
CA MET A 197 -37.25 5.42 15.16
C MET A 197 -38.40 5.29 16.19
N ASP A 198 -39.63 5.39 15.72
CA ASP A 198 -40.84 5.33 16.55
C ASP A 198 -41.16 3.93 17.05
N GLN A 199 -40.59 2.89 16.43
CA GLN A 199 -40.82 1.48 16.74
C GLN A 199 -39.49 0.73 16.99
N VAL A 200 -39.51 -0.17 17.96
CA VAL A 200 -38.30 -0.92 18.37
C VAL A 200 -37.74 -1.83 17.28
N TRP A 201 -38.58 -2.34 16.39
CA TRP A 201 -38.10 -3.17 15.27
C TRP A 201 -37.22 -2.36 14.30
N LYS A 202 -37.55 -1.07 14.03
CA LYS A 202 -36.72 -0.19 13.18
C LYS A 202 -35.32 -0.03 13.75
N LEU A 203 -35.21 0.08 15.08
CA LEU A 203 -33.96 0.14 15.81
C LEU A 203 -33.12 -1.15 15.62
N LYS A 204 -33.81 -2.30 15.69
CA LYS A 204 -33.16 -3.61 15.48
C LYS A 204 -32.64 -3.74 14.06
N GLU A 205 -33.45 -3.44 13.06
CA GLU A 205 -33.05 -3.54 11.65
C GLU A 205 -31.88 -2.60 11.30
N MET A 206 -31.92 -1.36 11.78
CA MET A 206 -30.81 -0.42 11.59
C MET A 206 -29.52 -0.95 12.23
N ARG A 207 -29.58 -1.51 13.44
CA ARG A 207 -28.41 -2.11 14.09
C ARG A 207 -27.87 -3.31 13.32
N VAL A 208 -28.75 -4.18 12.83
CA VAL A 208 -28.38 -5.35 12.01
C VAL A 208 -27.70 -4.90 10.73
N ARG A 209 -28.28 -3.91 10.05
CA ARG A 209 -27.69 -3.34 8.83
C ARG A 209 -26.31 -2.75 9.06
N LEU A 210 -26.16 -1.88 10.07
CA LEU A 210 -24.87 -1.28 10.42
C LEU A 210 -23.80 -2.34 10.74
N LYS A 211 -24.15 -3.40 11.49
CA LYS A 211 -23.23 -4.50 11.78
C LYS A 211 -22.89 -5.37 10.58
N GLY A 212 -23.78 -5.45 9.60
CA GLY A 212 -23.58 -6.24 8.39
C GLY A 212 -22.73 -5.54 7.31
N MET A 213 -22.41 -4.27 7.49
CA MET A 213 -21.57 -3.52 6.56
C MET A 213 -20.10 -3.90 6.71
N LYS A 214 -19.42 -4.25 5.62
CA LYS A 214 -18.01 -4.67 5.62
C LYS A 214 -17.06 -3.59 6.16
N ALA A 215 -17.42 -2.33 5.95
CA ALA A 215 -16.65 -1.17 6.39
C ALA A 215 -16.80 -0.86 7.89
N VAL A 216 -17.75 -1.50 8.58
CA VAL A 216 -18.07 -1.25 9.99
C VAL A 216 -17.49 -2.35 10.86
N SER A 217 -16.62 -1.97 11.80
CA SER A 217 -15.98 -2.91 12.74
C SER A 217 -16.64 -2.94 14.12
N GLY A 218 -17.36 -1.87 14.50
CA GLY A 218 -18.03 -1.77 15.78
C GLY A 218 -19.27 -0.88 15.72
N VAL A 219 -20.35 -1.30 16.41
CA VAL A 219 -21.59 -0.52 16.54
C VAL A 219 -22.03 -0.53 17.99
N GLN A 220 -22.06 0.64 18.61
CA GLN A 220 -22.55 0.87 19.96
C GLN A 220 -23.74 1.81 19.91
N GLN A 221 -24.85 1.42 20.50
CA GLN A 221 -26.00 2.31 20.72
C GLN A 221 -25.74 3.16 21.95
N LYS A 222 -25.68 4.48 21.78
CA LYS A 222 -25.48 5.44 22.89
C LYS A 222 -26.78 5.82 23.59
N SER A 223 -27.80 6.10 22.80
CA SER A 223 -29.10 6.50 23.34
C SER A 223 -30.24 6.12 22.39
N TYR A 224 -31.44 6.09 22.97
CA TYR A 224 -32.70 5.96 22.24
C TYR A 224 -33.76 6.73 23.01
N SER A 225 -34.29 7.78 22.44
CA SER A 225 -35.33 8.60 23.05
C SER A 225 -36.12 9.40 22.01
N GLN A 226 -37.40 9.64 22.27
CA GLN A 226 -38.27 10.48 21.44
C GLN A 226 -38.29 10.12 19.95
N GLY A 227 -38.20 8.82 19.62
CA GLY A 227 -38.19 8.37 18.22
C GLY A 227 -36.86 8.63 17.48
N ALA A 228 -35.80 8.96 18.20
CA ALA A 228 -34.45 9.07 17.67
C ALA A 228 -33.46 8.11 18.37
N ALA A 229 -32.53 7.54 17.61
CA ALA A 229 -31.47 6.71 18.11
C ALA A 229 -30.10 7.29 17.77
N ILE A 230 -29.15 7.22 18.69
CA ILE A 230 -27.77 7.62 18.46
C ILE A 230 -26.90 6.37 18.55
N PHE A 231 -26.15 6.13 17.47
CA PHE A 231 -25.16 5.06 17.35
C PHE A 231 -23.77 5.65 17.26
N ARG A 232 -22.81 5.05 17.94
CA ARG A 232 -21.38 5.24 17.67
C ARG A 232 -20.91 4.06 16.82
N VAL A 233 -20.42 4.37 15.64
CA VAL A 233 -19.98 3.38 14.65
C VAL A 233 -18.50 3.57 14.38
N GLU A 234 -17.73 2.50 14.48
CA GLU A 234 -16.33 2.48 14.05
C GLU A 234 -16.28 2.02 12.59
N SER A 235 -15.96 2.95 11.69
CA SER A 235 -15.94 2.73 10.25
C SER A 235 -14.54 2.89 9.68
N SER A 236 -14.22 2.10 8.65
CA SER A 236 -13.01 2.25 7.83
C SER A 236 -13.20 3.20 6.63
N ILE A 237 -14.43 3.68 6.40
CA ILE A 237 -14.78 4.64 5.35
C ILE A 237 -15.33 5.93 5.98
N PRO A 238 -15.23 7.08 5.30
CA PRO A 238 -15.74 8.35 5.78
C PRO A 238 -17.27 8.36 5.89
N SER A 239 -17.81 9.34 6.61
CA SER A 239 -19.26 9.50 6.83
C SER A 239 -20.09 9.64 5.55
N GLU A 240 -19.50 10.22 4.50
CA GLU A 240 -20.13 10.40 3.18
C GLU A 240 -20.37 9.07 2.48
N GLU A 241 -19.33 8.24 2.35
CA GLU A 241 -19.44 6.90 1.75
C GLU A 241 -20.34 5.97 2.57
N LEU A 242 -20.28 6.09 3.91
CA LEU A 242 -21.15 5.33 4.79
C LEU A 242 -22.64 5.71 4.62
N ALA A 243 -22.92 7.00 4.42
CA ALA A 243 -24.25 7.50 4.13
C ALA A 243 -24.78 6.98 2.77
N GLU A 244 -23.92 7.03 1.75
CA GLU A 244 -24.26 6.52 0.40
C GLU A 244 -24.59 5.02 0.43
N GLU A 245 -23.78 4.22 1.12
CA GLU A 245 -24.03 2.78 1.26
C GLU A 245 -25.33 2.46 2.01
N LEU A 246 -25.71 3.27 3.01
CA LEU A 246 -26.95 3.12 3.74
C LEU A 246 -28.19 3.53 2.92
N VAL A 247 -28.04 4.50 2.01
CA VAL A 247 -29.11 4.92 1.10
C VAL A 247 -29.30 3.91 -0.03
N LEU A 248 -28.22 3.41 -0.60
CA LEU A 248 -28.27 2.43 -1.69
C LEU A 248 -28.75 1.06 -1.22
N ASN A 249 -28.41 0.68 0.00
CA ASN A 249 -28.79 -0.59 0.60
C ASN A 249 -29.42 -0.36 1.99
N PRO A 250 -30.66 0.11 2.03
CA PRO A 250 -31.32 0.44 3.30
C PRO A 250 -31.62 -0.82 4.13
N PRO A 251 -31.91 -0.67 5.44
CA PRO A 251 -32.43 -1.76 6.27
C PRO A 251 -33.77 -2.28 5.70
N GLU A 252 -34.04 -3.56 5.96
CA GLU A 252 -35.27 -4.21 5.46
C GLU A 252 -36.55 -3.48 5.91
N GLY A 253 -37.43 -3.19 4.96
CA GLY A 253 -38.70 -2.48 5.19
C GLY A 253 -38.57 -0.97 5.48
N LEU A 254 -37.39 -0.39 5.32
CA LEU A 254 -37.12 1.02 5.61
C LEU A 254 -36.50 1.72 4.40
N LYS A 255 -36.80 3.02 4.25
CA LYS A 255 -36.04 3.95 3.40
C LYS A 255 -35.22 4.88 4.29
N VAL A 256 -33.98 5.14 3.90
CA VAL A 256 -33.07 6.03 4.61
C VAL A 256 -32.90 7.33 3.84
N GLN A 257 -33.10 8.44 4.53
CA GLN A 257 -32.87 9.77 4.00
C GLN A 257 -31.75 10.44 4.78
N VAL A 258 -30.81 11.05 4.07
CA VAL A 258 -29.73 11.81 4.67
C VAL A 258 -30.24 13.21 5.00
N VAL A 259 -30.09 13.62 6.25
CA VAL A 259 -30.47 14.96 6.75
C VAL A 259 -29.25 15.88 6.78
N GLU A 260 -28.13 15.38 7.28
CA GLU A 260 -26.89 16.16 7.39
C GLU A 260 -25.68 15.23 7.39
N ILE A 261 -24.61 15.64 6.70
CA ILE A 261 -23.31 14.96 6.72
C ILE A 261 -22.26 15.95 7.19
N LYS A 262 -21.51 15.57 8.23
CA LYS A 262 -20.32 16.28 8.73
C LYS A 262 -19.20 15.27 8.96
N PRO A 263 -17.92 15.70 8.98
CA PRO A 263 -16.85 14.83 9.41
C PRO A 263 -17.16 14.18 10.77
N ALA A 264 -17.19 12.85 10.82
CA ALA A 264 -17.51 12.04 11.99
C ALA A 264 -18.93 12.19 12.58
N VAL A 265 -19.86 12.89 11.93
CA VAL A 265 -21.28 12.99 12.34
C VAL A 265 -22.19 12.80 11.15
N LEU A 266 -23.14 11.88 11.25
CA LEU A 266 -24.14 11.58 10.22
C LEU A 266 -25.52 11.63 10.80
N SER A 267 -26.41 12.49 10.26
CA SER A 267 -27.80 12.58 10.63
C SER A 267 -28.68 11.98 9.56
N LEU A 268 -29.45 10.99 9.93
CA LEU A 268 -30.36 10.24 9.05
C LEU A 268 -31.79 10.31 9.54
N ARG A 269 -32.74 10.11 8.63
CA ARG A 269 -34.15 9.89 8.94
C ARG A 269 -34.61 8.61 8.27
N VAL A 270 -35.35 7.77 8.98
CA VAL A 270 -35.99 6.58 8.44
C VAL A 270 -37.47 6.78 8.28
N VAL A 271 -37.99 6.31 7.14
CA VAL A 271 -39.43 6.23 6.85
C VAL A 271 -39.74 4.80 6.42
N ASN A 272 -41.00 4.39 6.55
CA ASN A 272 -41.43 3.07 6.08
C ASN A 272 -41.29 2.97 4.55
N ALA A 273 -40.95 1.79 4.03
CA ALA A 273 -40.78 1.60 2.59
C ALA A 273 -42.09 1.67 1.82
N GLU A 274 -43.25 1.54 2.51
CA GLU A 274 -44.61 1.54 1.94
C GLU A 274 -45.25 2.95 1.92
N GLU A 275 -44.62 3.95 2.48
CA GLU A 275 -44.94 5.37 2.33
C GLU A 275 -44.02 6.00 1.26
#